data_ebc594d47a217a54b729c270c972a2ab
#
_entry.id   ebc594d47a217a54b729c270c972a2ab
#
_cell.length_a   1.000
_cell.length_b   1.000
_cell.length_c   1.000
_cell.angle_alpha   90.00
_cell.angle_beta   90.00
_cell.angle_gamma   90.00
#
_symmetry.space_group_name_H-M   'P 1'
#
loop_
_entity.id
_entity.type
_entity.pdbx_description
1 polymer ?
#
loop_
_entity_poly.entity_id
_entity_poly.type
_entity_poly.pdbx_seq_one_letter_code
_entity_poly.pdbx_strand_id
1 'polypeptide(L)'
;MFNALTEYLDSIHARDPAPRSRWEILLYPGVLAMGFHRVAHWLFEGGLYFLARVVNHLGRFLTAIDIHPGAKIGRHLFIDHGFTVIGETCEIGDNVTIYQCVTLGGTNPANGVPGKRHPTLLDNVIVGSGAQILGPIVVGPRARIGANAVVTDDVPEGATMVGVKARSTLVAAETWQRNFIPYGTPCKEPCEPAEFGLQRVAELESELAALKSQVALLVAGAGVGSGSGEPGEAKPAVARKRSRS
;
A
#
# COMPACT_ATOMS: atom_id res chain seq x y z
N MET A 1 35.53 -1.99 8.92
CA MET A 1 34.74 -2.93 8.11
C MET A 1 34.09 -4.02 8.96
N PHE A 2 34.83 -4.76 9.80
CA PHE A 2 34.27 -5.79 10.71
C PHE A 2 33.24 -5.23 11.71
N ASN A 3 33.47 -4.05 12.30
CA ASN A 3 32.52 -3.43 13.24
C ASN A 3 31.16 -3.14 12.59
N ALA A 4 31.13 -2.61 11.35
CA ALA A 4 29.89 -2.29 10.67
C ALA A 4 29.05 -3.55 10.33
N LEU A 5 29.71 -4.67 9.98
CA LEU A 5 29.02 -5.94 9.77
C LEU A 5 28.45 -6.47 11.09
N THR A 6 29.23 -6.40 12.16
CA THR A 6 28.78 -6.83 13.50
C THR A 6 27.57 -6.00 13.96
N GLU A 7 27.63 -4.69 13.83
CA GLU A 7 26.50 -3.79 14.15
C GLU A 7 25.25 -4.13 13.33
N TYR A 8 25.43 -4.44 12.04
CA TYR A 8 24.32 -4.85 11.19
C TYR A 8 23.68 -6.16 11.66
N LEU A 9 24.48 -7.19 11.96
CA LEU A 9 23.99 -8.46 12.45
C LEU A 9 23.31 -8.32 13.83
N ASP A 10 23.86 -7.50 14.72
CA ASP A 10 23.29 -7.21 16.03
C ASP A 10 21.95 -6.46 15.90
N SER A 11 21.83 -5.56 14.92
CA SER A 11 20.57 -4.87 14.64
C SER A 11 19.46 -5.81 14.16
N ILE A 12 19.82 -6.87 13.44
CA ILE A 12 18.86 -7.93 13.04
C ILE A 12 18.48 -8.78 14.25
N HIS A 13 19.47 -9.23 15.02
CA HIS A 13 19.23 -10.02 16.21
C HIS A 13 18.33 -9.33 17.25
N ALA A 14 18.43 -8.00 17.34
CA ALA A 14 17.56 -7.19 18.21
C ALA A 14 16.09 -7.15 17.75
N ARG A 15 15.83 -7.41 16.46
CA ARG A 15 14.49 -7.36 15.83
C ARG A 15 13.89 -8.74 15.57
N ASP A 16 14.72 -9.77 15.50
CA ASP A 16 14.33 -11.16 15.29
C ASP A 16 14.90 -12.03 16.40
N PRO A 17 14.08 -12.62 17.27
CA PRO A 17 14.51 -13.51 18.35
C PRO A 17 14.82 -14.94 17.89
N ALA A 18 14.56 -15.31 16.63
CA ALA A 18 14.68 -16.67 16.12
C ALA A 18 16.12 -17.19 16.05
N PRO A 19 17.13 -16.40 15.54
CA PRO A 19 18.47 -16.89 15.38
C PRO A 19 19.19 -17.09 16.72
N ARG A 20 19.90 -18.20 16.84
CA ARG A 20 20.68 -18.54 18.04
C ARG A 20 22.10 -17.99 18.02
N SER A 21 22.55 -17.56 16.85
CA SER A 21 23.91 -17.03 16.66
C SER A 21 23.97 -16.03 15.48
N ARG A 22 24.96 -15.15 15.50
CA ARG A 22 25.25 -14.26 14.36
C ARG A 22 25.56 -15.02 13.07
N TRP A 23 26.06 -16.25 13.15
CA TRP A 23 26.36 -17.08 11.99
C TRP A 23 25.11 -17.52 11.25
N GLU A 24 24.03 -17.79 11.98
CA GLU A 24 22.73 -18.09 11.38
C GLU A 24 22.17 -16.89 10.60
N ILE A 25 22.34 -15.68 11.14
CA ILE A 25 21.89 -14.44 10.48
C ILE A 25 22.61 -14.20 9.16
N LEU A 26 23.88 -14.58 9.05
CA LEU A 26 24.63 -14.48 7.78
C LEU A 26 24.01 -15.29 6.64
N LEU A 27 23.25 -16.34 6.95
CA LEU A 27 22.53 -17.16 5.97
C LEU A 27 21.16 -16.61 5.60
N TYR A 28 20.71 -15.54 6.27
CA TYR A 28 19.44 -14.92 5.93
C TYR A 28 19.45 -14.37 4.50
N PRO A 29 18.41 -14.65 3.71
CA PRO A 29 18.35 -14.19 2.33
C PRO A 29 18.48 -12.68 2.20
N GLY A 30 17.90 -11.92 3.15
CA GLY A 30 18.01 -10.46 3.20
C GLY A 30 19.46 -9.97 3.38
N VAL A 31 20.27 -10.64 4.21
CA VAL A 31 21.69 -10.29 4.42
C VAL A 31 22.49 -10.55 3.16
N LEU A 32 22.28 -11.70 2.53
CA LEU A 32 22.92 -12.05 1.28
C LEU A 32 22.52 -11.08 0.14
N ALA A 33 21.23 -10.76 0.03
CA ALA A 33 20.74 -9.80 -0.95
C ALA A 33 21.36 -8.42 -0.79
N MET A 34 21.53 -7.95 0.45
CA MET A 34 22.24 -6.69 0.73
C MET A 34 23.70 -6.73 0.32
N GLY A 35 24.37 -7.87 0.48
CA GLY A 35 25.74 -8.07 -0.02
C GLY A 35 25.82 -7.92 -1.54
N PHE A 36 24.95 -8.61 -2.28
CA PHE A 36 24.83 -8.49 -3.74
C PHE A 36 24.47 -7.07 -4.17
N HIS A 37 23.52 -6.46 -3.50
CA HIS A 37 23.10 -5.10 -3.81
C HIS A 37 24.25 -4.09 -3.65
N ARG A 38 25.06 -4.16 -2.61
CA ARG A 38 26.19 -3.24 -2.42
C ARG A 38 27.19 -3.31 -3.59
N VAL A 39 27.48 -4.53 -4.08
CA VAL A 39 28.35 -4.72 -5.24
C VAL A 39 27.67 -4.19 -6.50
N ALA A 40 26.41 -4.53 -6.72
CA ALA A 40 25.64 -4.10 -7.89
C ALA A 40 25.49 -2.58 -7.92
N HIS A 41 25.22 -1.94 -6.79
CA HIS A 41 25.09 -0.49 -6.65
C HIS A 41 26.40 0.24 -6.97
N TRP A 42 27.52 -0.27 -6.45
CA TRP A 42 28.85 0.28 -6.76
C TRP A 42 29.16 0.20 -8.27
N LEU A 43 28.86 -0.92 -8.91
CA LEU A 43 28.99 -1.06 -10.38
C LEU A 43 28.06 -0.09 -11.13
N PHE A 44 26.84 0.08 -10.64
CA PHE A 44 25.84 0.97 -11.23
C PHE A 44 26.28 2.43 -11.16
N GLU A 45 26.79 2.87 -10.01
CA GLU A 45 27.35 4.21 -9.80
C GLU A 45 28.59 4.45 -10.69
N GLY A 46 29.38 3.40 -10.96
CA GLY A 46 30.50 3.44 -11.89
C GLY A 46 30.13 3.38 -13.37
N GLY A 47 28.81 3.41 -13.71
CA GLY A 47 28.32 3.36 -15.11
C GLY A 47 28.35 1.97 -15.73
N LEU A 48 28.73 0.93 -15.00
CA LEU A 48 28.80 -0.45 -15.46
C LEU A 48 27.43 -1.16 -15.35
N TYR A 49 26.40 -0.57 -15.94
CA TYR A 49 25.00 -0.98 -15.79
C TYR A 49 24.72 -2.44 -16.12
N PHE A 50 25.36 -2.97 -17.18
CA PHE A 50 25.19 -4.37 -17.55
C PHE A 50 25.72 -5.31 -16.47
N LEU A 51 26.93 -5.07 -15.96
CA LEU A 51 27.52 -5.88 -14.88
C LEU A 51 26.74 -5.74 -13.58
N ALA A 52 26.26 -4.55 -13.26
CA ALA A 52 25.37 -4.31 -12.12
C ALA A 52 24.11 -5.19 -12.21
N ARG A 53 23.53 -5.32 -13.42
CA ARG A 53 22.39 -6.21 -13.65
C ARG A 53 22.74 -7.69 -13.52
N VAL A 54 23.88 -8.12 -14.00
CA VAL A 54 24.33 -9.51 -13.83
C VAL A 54 24.43 -9.86 -12.35
N VAL A 55 25.05 -8.99 -11.54
CA VAL A 55 25.17 -9.19 -10.08
C VAL A 55 23.79 -9.17 -9.41
N ASN A 56 22.91 -8.25 -9.79
CA ASN A 56 21.55 -8.21 -9.30
C ASN A 56 20.79 -9.52 -9.60
N HIS A 57 20.88 -10.04 -10.83
CA HIS A 57 20.20 -11.30 -11.18
C HIS A 57 20.74 -12.50 -10.42
N LEU A 58 22.07 -12.57 -10.18
CA LEU A 58 22.65 -13.62 -9.34
C LEU A 58 22.11 -13.52 -7.90
N GLY A 59 22.06 -12.31 -7.33
CA GLY A 59 21.49 -12.08 -6.01
C GLY A 59 20.04 -12.51 -5.95
N ARG A 60 19.21 -12.09 -6.92
CA ARG A 60 17.80 -12.48 -7.03
C ARG A 60 17.61 -14.00 -7.15
N PHE A 61 18.41 -14.66 -7.96
CA PHE A 61 18.35 -16.12 -8.14
C PHE A 61 18.63 -16.87 -6.84
N LEU A 62 19.61 -16.39 -6.06
CA LEU A 62 20.05 -17.06 -4.82
C LEU A 62 19.17 -16.71 -3.62
N THR A 63 18.54 -15.53 -3.60
CA THR A 63 17.85 -15.01 -2.42
C THR A 63 16.33 -14.82 -2.61
N ALA A 64 15.86 -14.90 -3.85
CA ALA A 64 14.50 -14.54 -4.25
C ALA A 64 14.13 -13.07 -3.89
N ILE A 65 15.12 -12.18 -3.72
CA ILE A 65 14.92 -10.75 -3.44
C ILE A 65 15.48 -9.96 -4.62
N ASP A 66 14.67 -9.09 -5.21
CA ASP A 66 15.03 -8.24 -6.33
C ASP A 66 15.25 -6.80 -5.89
N ILE A 67 16.49 -6.39 -5.67
CA ILE A 67 16.83 -5.01 -5.35
C ILE A 67 17.50 -4.38 -6.56
N HIS A 68 16.83 -3.40 -7.19
CA HIS A 68 17.43 -2.71 -8.33
C HIS A 68 18.77 -2.06 -7.94
N PRO A 69 19.82 -2.16 -8.77
CA PRO A 69 21.13 -1.58 -8.46
C PRO A 69 21.11 -0.07 -8.19
N GLY A 70 20.17 0.66 -8.77
CA GLY A 70 19.99 2.11 -8.56
C GLY A 70 19.31 2.51 -7.25
N ALA A 71 18.75 1.56 -6.49
CA ALA A 71 18.09 1.86 -5.22
C ALA A 71 19.11 2.37 -4.17
N LYS A 72 18.72 3.39 -3.41
CA LYS A 72 19.54 3.94 -2.32
C LYS A 72 19.06 3.38 -0.99
N ILE A 73 19.94 2.71 -0.28
CA ILE A 73 19.61 2.00 0.96
C ILE A 73 20.52 2.46 2.08
N GLY A 74 19.91 2.93 3.16
CA GLY A 74 20.59 3.33 4.39
C GLY A 74 21.14 2.16 5.19
N ARG A 75 21.38 2.39 6.47
CA ARG A 75 21.99 1.41 7.37
C ARG A 75 20.92 0.50 7.98
N HIS A 76 21.32 -0.73 8.28
CA HIS A 76 20.54 -1.68 9.07
C HIS A 76 19.16 -2.04 8.47
N LEU A 77 19.05 -2.03 7.12
CA LEU A 77 17.87 -2.59 6.48
C LEU A 77 17.75 -4.09 6.81
N PHE A 78 16.64 -4.50 7.36
CA PHE A 78 16.31 -5.90 7.60
C PHE A 78 15.20 -6.35 6.65
N ILE A 79 15.50 -7.27 5.75
CA ILE A 79 14.52 -7.95 4.90
C ILE A 79 14.36 -9.36 5.44
N ASP A 80 13.19 -9.63 6.02
CA ASP A 80 12.85 -10.92 6.58
C ASP A 80 12.26 -11.83 5.49
N HIS A 81 12.78 -13.06 5.41
CA HIS A 81 12.48 -14.07 4.40
C HIS A 81 12.88 -13.64 2.97
N GLY A 82 11.94 -13.40 2.04
CA GLY A 82 12.29 -13.10 0.65
C GLY A 82 11.11 -12.67 -0.20
N PHE A 83 11.24 -12.86 -1.53
CA PHE A 83 10.22 -12.49 -2.53
C PHE A 83 9.86 -10.99 -2.53
N THR A 84 10.80 -10.16 -2.08
CA THR A 84 10.67 -8.71 -2.01
C THR A 84 11.22 -8.05 -3.27
N VAL A 85 10.54 -7.01 -3.75
CA VAL A 85 10.95 -6.23 -4.91
C VAL A 85 11.17 -4.77 -4.50
N ILE A 86 12.36 -4.23 -4.79
CA ILE A 86 12.73 -2.83 -4.53
C ILE A 86 13.15 -2.18 -5.84
N GLY A 87 12.35 -1.20 -6.30
CA GLY A 87 12.52 -0.53 -7.58
C GLY A 87 13.70 0.45 -7.64
N GLU A 88 14.06 0.87 -8.85
CA GLU A 88 15.26 1.64 -9.17
C GLU A 88 15.43 2.93 -8.36
N THR A 89 14.37 3.73 -8.24
CA THR A 89 14.44 5.03 -7.59
C THR A 89 13.94 5.00 -6.15
N CYS A 90 13.89 3.80 -5.53
CA CYS A 90 13.60 3.69 -4.10
C CYS A 90 14.70 4.34 -3.27
N GLU A 91 14.27 5.00 -2.21
CA GLU A 91 15.15 5.48 -1.15
C GLU A 91 14.66 4.89 0.18
N ILE A 92 15.56 4.24 0.90
CA ILE A 92 15.25 3.57 2.16
C ILE A 92 16.19 4.11 3.22
N GLY A 93 15.63 4.65 4.30
CA GLY A 93 16.35 5.19 5.44
C GLY A 93 16.98 4.12 6.32
N ASP A 94 17.37 4.52 7.52
CA ASP A 94 18.04 3.67 8.51
C ASP A 94 17.04 2.82 9.31
N ASN A 95 17.46 1.63 9.72
CA ASN A 95 16.70 0.70 10.60
C ASN A 95 15.31 0.29 10.07
N VAL A 96 15.12 0.28 8.78
CA VAL A 96 13.85 -0.17 8.16
C VAL A 96 13.75 -1.70 8.24
N THR A 97 12.54 -2.18 8.50
CA THR A 97 12.21 -3.62 8.49
C THR A 97 11.18 -3.90 7.40
N ILE A 98 11.46 -4.84 6.53
CA ILE A 98 10.59 -5.26 5.43
C ILE A 98 10.35 -6.76 5.55
N TYR A 99 9.09 -7.16 5.69
CA TYR A 99 8.71 -8.57 5.67
C TYR A 99 8.61 -9.09 4.22
N GLN A 100 8.39 -10.39 4.08
CA GLN A 100 8.34 -11.08 2.79
C GLN A 100 7.26 -10.56 1.85
N CYS A 101 7.46 -10.76 0.54
CA CYS A 101 6.52 -10.48 -0.53
C CYS A 101 6.13 -8.98 -0.67
N VAL A 102 6.92 -8.08 -0.12
CA VAL A 102 6.70 -6.63 -0.24
C VAL A 102 7.16 -6.13 -1.60
N THR A 103 6.39 -5.22 -2.20
CA THR A 103 6.79 -4.51 -3.42
C THR A 103 6.88 -3.01 -3.17
N LEU A 104 8.07 -2.44 -3.42
CA LEU A 104 8.29 -1.01 -3.53
C LEU A 104 8.36 -0.66 -5.02
N GLY A 105 7.21 -0.33 -5.61
CA GLY A 105 7.01 -0.25 -7.05
C GLY A 105 6.63 1.14 -7.57
N GLY A 106 6.62 1.28 -8.90
CA GLY A 106 6.05 2.43 -9.59
C GLY A 106 4.59 2.20 -9.97
N THR A 107 3.82 3.28 -10.15
CA THR A 107 2.40 3.22 -10.54
C THR A 107 2.18 3.37 -12.04
N ASN A 108 3.10 4.01 -12.77
CA ASN A 108 2.89 4.30 -14.19
C ASN A 108 4.12 3.98 -15.03
N PRO A 109 4.14 2.85 -15.75
CA PRO A 109 5.24 2.49 -16.64
C PRO A 109 5.25 3.27 -17.97
N ALA A 110 4.13 3.90 -18.33
CA ALA A 110 3.93 4.44 -19.69
C ALA A 110 4.66 5.76 -19.96
N ASN A 111 5.16 6.45 -18.94
CA ASN A 111 5.68 7.80 -19.14
C ASN A 111 7.12 7.86 -19.66
N GLY A 112 7.90 6.77 -19.58
CA GLY A 112 9.31 6.74 -20.05
C GLY A 112 10.18 7.91 -19.56
N VAL A 113 9.62 8.78 -18.72
CA VAL A 113 10.29 9.99 -18.23
C VAL A 113 11.23 9.62 -17.09
N PRO A 114 12.53 9.99 -17.19
CA PRO A 114 13.45 9.83 -16.07
C PRO A 114 12.98 10.61 -14.85
N GLY A 115 13.05 10.02 -13.68
CA GLY A 115 12.67 10.70 -12.44
C GLY A 115 12.26 9.74 -11.32
N LYS A 116 11.91 10.31 -10.19
CA LYS A 116 11.41 9.59 -9.02
C LYS A 116 10.07 8.94 -9.36
N ARG A 117 9.99 7.60 -9.28
CA ARG A 117 8.77 6.82 -9.56
C ARG A 117 8.49 5.73 -8.53
N HIS A 118 9.42 5.51 -7.60
CA HIS A 118 9.32 4.53 -6.54
C HIS A 118 9.33 5.21 -5.17
N PRO A 119 8.81 4.56 -4.13
CA PRO A 119 8.64 5.19 -2.81
C PRO A 119 9.96 5.53 -2.11
N THR A 120 9.84 6.45 -1.17
CA THR A 120 10.85 6.76 -0.15
C THR A 120 10.33 6.30 1.20
N LEU A 121 11.05 5.41 1.87
CA LEU A 121 10.79 5.01 3.24
C LEU A 121 11.80 5.72 4.15
N LEU A 122 11.31 6.47 5.12
CA LEU A 122 12.18 7.12 6.11
C LEU A 122 12.56 6.15 7.24
N ASP A 123 13.29 6.67 8.24
CA ASP A 123 13.90 5.83 9.27
C ASP A 123 12.88 5.08 10.14
N ASN A 124 13.25 3.87 10.57
CA ASN A 124 12.49 3.03 11.48
C ASN A 124 11.10 2.61 10.97
N VAL A 125 10.87 2.64 9.67
CA VAL A 125 9.63 2.15 9.04
C VAL A 125 9.58 0.63 9.13
N ILE A 126 8.37 0.10 9.39
CA ILE A 126 8.09 -1.33 9.38
C ILE A 126 7.05 -1.63 8.31
N VAL A 127 7.38 -2.51 7.37
CA VAL A 127 6.50 -2.91 6.27
C VAL A 127 6.10 -4.37 6.43
N GLY A 128 4.80 -4.59 6.66
CA GLY A 128 4.22 -5.92 6.83
C GLY A 128 4.22 -6.75 5.54
N SER A 129 4.14 -8.07 5.71
CA SER A 129 4.22 -9.03 4.61
C SER A 129 3.18 -8.77 3.51
N GLY A 130 3.61 -8.90 2.25
CA GLY A 130 2.74 -8.73 1.09
C GLY A 130 2.28 -7.31 0.80
N ALA A 131 2.73 -6.31 1.55
CA ALA A 131 2.35 -4.92 1.31
C ALA A 131 2.88 -4.40 -0.03
N GLN A 132 2.07 -3.58 -0.71
CA GLN A 132 2.38 -2.95 -1.99
C GLN A 132 2.46 -1.44 -1.78
N ILE A 133 3.65 -0.86 -1.82
CA ILE A 133 3.86 0.59 -1.70
C ILE A 133 4.25 1.10 -3.09
N LEU A 134 3.36 1.90 -3.68
CA LEU A 134 3.41 2.19 -5.10
C LEU A 134 3.43 3.70 -5.38
N GLY A 135 4.33 4.09 -6.26
CA GLY A 135 4.48 5.49 -6.68
C GLY A 135 5.59 6.24 -5.95
N PRO A 136 5.82 7.51 -6.30
CA PRO A 136 6.86 8.33 -5.71
C PRO A 136 6.44 8.92 -4.35
N ILE A 137 5.76 8.14 -3.54
CA ILE A 137 5.24 8.55 -2.23
C ILE A 137 6.30 8.49 -1.14
N VAL A 138 6.05 9.19 -0.03
CA VAL A 138 6.91 9.22 1.14
C VAL A 138 6.21 8.51 2.31
N VAL A 139 6.89 7.53 2.88
CA VAL A 139 6.47 6.88 4.12
C VAL A 139 7.27 7.49 5.27
N GLY A 140 6.57 8.22 6.14
CA GLY A 140 7.15 8.97 7.25
C GLY A 140 7.88 8.09 8.27
N PRO A 141 8.78 8.67 9.08
CA PRO A 141 9.58 7.91 10.02
C PRO A 141 8.70 7.22 11.06
N ARG A 142 9.11 6.04 11.52
CA ARG A 142 8.37 5.20 12.48
C ARG A 142 6.97 4.77 12.03
N ALA A 143 6.59 5.01 10.78
CA ALA A 143 5.32 4.52 10.23
C ALA A 143 5.30 2.98 10.13
N ARG A 144 4.12 2.41 10.20
CA ARG A 144 3.88 0.97 10.08
C ARG A 144 2.90 0.69 8.95
N ILE A 145 3.29 -0.19 8.06
CA ILE A 145 2.40 -0.65 6.97
C ILE A 145 1.96 -2.07 7.31
N GLY A 146 0.66 -2.26 7.42
CA GLY A 146 0.07 -3.57 7.71
C GLY A 146 0.25 -4.56 6.56
N ALA A 147 0.14 -5.84 6.89
CA ALA A 147 0.25 -6.91 5.90
C ALA A 147 -0.81 -6.76 4.78
N ASN A 148 -0.40 -7.04 3.54
CA ASN A 148 -1.23 -6.92 2.34
C ASN A 148 -1.90 -5.55 2.12
N ALA A 149 -1.40 -4.50 2.78
CA ALA A 149 -1.88 -3.15 2.50
C ALA A 149 -1.37 -2.65 1.15
N VAL A 150 -2.23 -1.95 0.41
CA VAL A 150 -1.85 -1.22 -0.81
C VAL A 150 -1.82 0.27 -0.46
N VAL A 151 -0.64 0.88 -0.61
CA VAL A 151 -0.38 2.27 -0.24
C VAL A 151 0.05 3.04 -1.48
N THR A 152 -0.71 4.08 -1.81
CA THR A 152 -0.51 4.93 -3.00
C THR A 152 -0.38 6.41 -2.66
N ASP A 153 -0.56 6.75 -1.39
CA ASP A 153 -0.50 8.11 -0.87
C ASP A 153 0.56 8.23 0.22
N ASP A 154 1.02 9.46 0.47
CA ASP A 154 2.00 9.72 1.52
C ASP A 154 1.50 9.29 2.90
N VAL A 155 2.39 8.68 3.68
CA VAL A 155 2.09 8.19 5.02
C VAL A 155 2.73 9.09 6.05
N PRO A 156 1.95 9.70 6.96
CA PRO A 156 2.50 10.55 8.01
C PRO A 156 3.42 9.80 8.98
N GLU A 157 4.28 10.55 9.68
CA GLU A 157 5.14 10.02 10.73
C GLU A 157 4.34 9.25 11.79
N GLY A 158 4.84 8.07 12.16
CA GLY A 158 4.25 7.21 13.20
C GLY A 158 2.88 6.62 12.86
N ALA A 159 2.31 6.92 11.69
CA ALA A 159 1.02 6.40 11.28
C ALA A 159 1.06 4.89 11.02
N THR A 160 -0.07 4.22 11.26
CA THR A 160 -0.25 2.81 10.91
C THR A 160 -1.26 2.70 9.77
N MET A 161 -0.81 2.20 8.61
CA MET A 161 -1.67 1.89 7.47
C MET A 161 -2.13 0.45 7.59
N VAL A 162 -3.43 0.21 7.45
CA VAL A 162 -4.00 -1.14 7.59
C VAL A 162 -4.61 -1.61 6.27
N GLY A 163 -4.40 -2.89 5.95
CA GLY A 163 -5.03 -3.55 4.82
C GLY A 163 -6.42 -4.11 5.18
N VAL A 164 -7.09 -4.70 4.20
CA VAL A 164 -8.40 -5.32 4.38
C VAL A 164 -8.27 -6.60 5.21
N LYS A 165 -8.95 -6.66 6.36
CA LYS A 165 -9.00 -7.86 7.21
C LYS A 165 -9.93 -8.91 6.58
N ALA A 166 -9.52 -10.18 6.57
CA ALA A 166 -10.36 -11.29 6.14
C ALA A 166 -11.63 -11.38 7.00
N ARG A 167 -12.76 -11.74 6.36
CA ARG A 167 -14.05 -11.94 7.00
C ARG A 167 -14.46 -13.41 6.91
N SER A 168 -15.03 -13.93 7.99
CA SER A 168 -15.67 -15.25 7.94
C SER A 168 -17.02 -15.17 7.24
N THR A 169 -17.29 -16.06 6.30
CA THR A 169 -18.61 -16.18 5.68
C THR A 169 -19.64 -16.84 6.61
N LEU A 170 -19.19 -17.41 7.72
CA LEU A 170 -20.04 -18.12 8.72
C LEU A 170 -20.55 -17.21 9.83
N VAL A 171 -20.13 -15.95 9.89
CA VAL A 171 -20.49 -15.00 10.96
C VAL A 171 -21.37 -13.90 10.37
N ALA A 172 -22.52 -13.62 11.01
CA ALA A 172 -23.42 -12.55 10.60
C ALA A 172 -22.70 -11.18 10.60
N ALA A 173 -23.05 -10.33 9.62
CA ALA A 173 -22.38 -9.04 9.40
C ALA A 173 -22.40 -8.13 10.65
N GLU A 174 -23.45 -8.20 11.47
CA GLU A 174 -23.62 -7.44 12.71
C GLU A 174 -22.58 -7.75 13.79
N THR A 175 -22.10 -9.00 13.84
CA THR A 175 -21.04 -9.42 14.79
C THR A 175 -19.68 -8.87 14.36
N TRP A 176 -19.47 -8.62 13.06
CA TRP A 176 -18.25 -8.06 12.52
C TRP A 176 -18.04 -6.60 12.87
N GLN A 177 -19.10 -5.81 12.86
CA GLN A 177 -19.03 -4.38 13.18
C GLN A 177 -18.61 -4.13 14.63
N ARG A 178 -18.95 -5.06 15.56
CA ARG A 178 -18.57 -4.97 16.97
C ARG A 178 -17.14 -5.38 17.27
N ASN A 179 -16.51 -6.20 16.42
CA ASN A 179 -15.19 -6.81 16.68
C ASN A 179 -14.09 -6.33 15.72
N PHE A 180 -14.30 -5.23 15.00
CA PHE A 180 -13.28 -4.67 14.13
C PHE A 180 -12.18 -4.00 14.95
N ILE A 181 -11.13 -4.75 15.24
CA ILE A 181 -9.87 -4.21 15.78
C ILE A 181 -8.94 -4.01 14.59
N PRO A 182 -8.52 -2.77 14.28
CA PRO A 182 -7.56 -2.53 13.22
C PRO A 182 -6.28 -3.32 13.46
N TYR A 183 -5.83 -4.05 12.45
CA TYR A 183 -4.60 -4.85 12.53
C TYR A 183 -3.40 -3.93 12.77
N GLY A 184 -2.69 -4.11 13.88
CA GLY A 184 -1.44 -3.40 14.18
C GLY A 184 -1.54 -2.23 15.17
N THR A 185 -2.72 -1.88 15.67
CA THR A 185 -2.85 -0.95 16.80
C THR A 185 -2.88 -1.72 18.11
N PRO A 186 -1.87 -1.60 18.99
CA PRO A 186 -2.03 -2.03 20.37
C PRO A 186 -2.97 -1.02 21.04
N CYS A 187 -4.28 -1.27 21.00
CA CYS A 187 -5.22 -0.51 21.80
C CYS A 187 -4.96 -0.84 23.26
N LYS A 188 -4.36 0.09 24.00
CA LYS A 188 -4.26 0.02 25.46
C LYS A 188 -5.58 0.31 26.16
N GLU A 189 -6.57 0.81 25.43
CA GLU A 189 -7.92 1.08 25.90
C GLU A 189 -8.93 0.41 24.98
N PRO A 190 -10.04 -0.13 25.49
CA PRO A 190 -11.10 -0.66 24.65
C PRO A 190 -11.59 0.48 23.76
N CYS A 191 -11.40 0.35 22.45
CA CYS A 191 -12.03 1.25 21.49
C CYS A 191 -13.53 1.18 21.74
N GLU A 192 -14.14 2.27 22.19
CA GLU A 192 -15.58 2.35 22.31
C GLU A 192 -16.21 1.97 20.98
N PRO A 193 -17.27 1.16 20.99
CA PRO A 193 -17.92 0.73 19.76
C PRO A 193 -18.34 1.95 18.97
N ALA A 194 -18.32 1.86 17.66
CA ALA A 194 -18.63 2.91 16.71
C ALA A 194 -20.09 3.43 16.81
N GLU A 195 -20.53 3.89 17.98
CA GLU A 195 -21.79 4.64 18.16
C GLU A 195 -21.79 5.89 17.29
N PHE A 196 -20.61 6.51 17.10
CA PHE A 196 -20.46 7.70 16.25
C PHE A 196 -20.83 7.43 14.78
N GLY A 197 -20.50 6.26 14.26
CA GLY A 197 -20.85 5.87 12.88
C GLY A 197 -22.33 5.59 12.70
N LEU A 198 -22.95 4.90 13.66
CA LEU A 198 -24.39 4.59 13.62
C LEU A 198 -25.26 5.83 13.84
N GLN A 199 -24.88 6.74 14.74
CA GLN A 199 -25.55 8.02 14.93
C GLN A 199 -25.46 8.87 13.66
N ARG A 200 -24.29 8.92 13.01
CA ARG A 200 -24.14 9.69 11.77
C ARG A 200 -24.93 9.12 10.61
N VAL A 201 -25.05 7.79 10.50
CA VAL A 201 -25.91 7.14 9.51
C VAL A 201 -27.39 7.46 9.78
N ALA A 202 -27.85 7.39 11.02
CA ALA A 202 -29.21 7.72 11.38
C ALA A 202 -29.53 9.21 11.13
N GLU A 203 -28.60 10.12 11.41
CA GLU A 203 -28.73 11.54 11.07
C GLU A 203 -28.85 11.75 9.56
N LEU A 204 -27.98 11.11 8.75
CA LEU A 204 -28.03 11.23 7.30
C LEU A 204 -29.29 10.64 6.69
N GLU A 205 -29.82 9.55 7.23
CA GLU A 205 -31.08 8.97 6.81
C GLU A 205 -32.26 9.93 7.13
N SER A 206 -32.24 10.60 8.29
CA SER A 206 -33.21 11.61 8.67
C SER A 206 -33.16 12.83 7.76
N GLU A 207 -31.95 13.34 7.46
CA GLU A 207 -31.76 14.46 6.53
C GLU A 207 -32.25 14.11 5.11
N LEU A 208 -31.97 12.88 4.64
CA LEU A 208 -32.43 12.40 3.35
C LEU A 208 -33.97 12.28 3.27
N ALA A 209 -34.62 11.84 4.35
CA ALA A 209 -36.08 11.78 4.43
C ALA A 209 -36.69 13.17 4.39
N ALA A 210 -36.10 14.12 5.12
CA ALA A 210 -36.54 15.52 5.12
C ALA A 210 -36.41 16.19 3.74
N LEU A 211 -35.28 15.99 3.09
CA LEU A 211 -35.02 16.47 1.71
C LEU A 211 -36.01 15.87 0.70
N LYS A 212 -36.25 14.55 0.76
CA LYS A 212 -37.25 13.90 -0.09
C LYS A 212 -38.65 14.49 0.09
N SER A 213 -39.05 14.81 1.33
CA SER A 213 -40.33 15.47 1.63
C SER A 213 -40.40 16.87 1.05
N GLN A 214 -39.33 17.65 1.17
CA GLN A 214 -39.26 19.00 0.59
C GLN A 214 -39.33 18.99 -0.93
N VAL A 215 -38.62 18.09 -1.57
CA VAL A 215 -38.66 17.90 -3.04
C VAL A 215 -40.07 17.51 -3.47
N ALA A 216 -40.73 16.59 -2.77
CA ALA A 216 -42.12 16.21 -3.06
C ALA A 216 -43.09 17.39 -2.96
N LEU A 217 -42.96 18.26 -1.95
CA LEU A 217 -43.76 19.47 -1.80
C LEU A 217 -43.49 20.49 -2.92
N LEU A 218 -42.22 20.66 -3.33
CA LEU A 218 -41.87 21.56 -4.41
C LEU A 218 -42.41 21.07 -5.76
N VAL A 219 -42.34 19.75 -6.03
CA VAL A 219 -42.92 19.15 -7.24
C VAL A 219 -44.45 19.27 -7.25
N ALA A 220 -45.11 19.04 -6.10
CA ALA A 220 -46.53 19.22 -5.98
C ALA A 220 -46.97 20.70 -6.13
N GLY A 221 -46.16 21.65 -5.60
CA GLY A 221 -46.41 23.09 -5.75
C GLY A 221 -46.16 23.63 -7.16
N ALA A 222 -45.23 22.99 -7.92
CA ALA A 222 -44.97 23.38 -9.31
C ALA A 222 -46.05 22.85 -10.30
N GLY A 223 -46.91 21.95 -9.85
CA GLY A 223 -48.00 21.38 -10.67
C GLY A 223 -49.28 22.19 -10.75
N VAL A 224 -49.40 23.35 -10.10
CA VAL A 224 -50.61 24.21 -10.08
C VAL A 224 -50.39 25.47 -10.94
N GLY A 225 -49.95 25.29 -12.18
CA GLY A 225 -49.77 26.43 -13.07
C GLY A 225 -49.46 26.05 -14.51
N SER A 226 -50.40 25.36 -15.20
CA SER A 226 -50.43 25.44 -16.66
C SER A 226 -51.83 25.04 -17.15
N GLY A 227 -52.49 26.02 -17.72
CA GLY A 227 -53.77 25.92 -18.35
C GLY A 227 -53.81 25.04 -19.60
N SER A 228 -54.99 24.58 -19.85
CA SER A 228 -55.55 24.00 -21.05
C SER A 228 -54.77 24.25 -22.36
N GLY A 229 -54.28 23.16 -22.94
CA GLY A 229 -53.86 23.09 -24.33
C GLY A 229 -54.10 21.67 -24.83
N GLU A 230 -54.95 21.52 -25.86
CA GLU A 230 -55.40 20.27 -26.45
C GLU A 230 -54.26 19.37 -27.01
N PRO A 231 -54.46 18.05 -27.07
CA PRO A 231 -53.41 17.15 -27.55
C PRO A 231 -53.51 17.03 -29.09
N GLY A 232 -52.45 17.51 -29.78
CA GLY A 232 -52.21 17.25 -31.18
C GLY A 232 -51.59 15.84 -31.41
N GLU A 233 -52.24 15.09 -32.26
CA GLU A 233 -51.80 13.77 -32.73
C GLU A 233 -50.39 13.84 -33.37
N ALA A 234 -49.48 13.03 -32.92
CA ALA A 234 -48.20 12.78 -33.59
C ALA A 234 -48.11 11.33 -34.04
N LYS A 235 -48.01 11.13 -35.38
CA LYS A 235 -47.83 9.86 -36.05
C LYS A 235 -46.49 9.14 -35.72
N PRO A 236 -46.43 7.82 -35.78
CA PRO A 236 -45.23 7.06 -35.43
C PRO A 236 -44.19 7.11 -36.58
N ALA A 237 -42.94 7.39 -36.23
CA ALA A 237 -41.81 7.35 -37.15
C ALA A 237 -41.20 5.93 -37.23
N VAL A 238 -40.99 5.53 -38.47
CA VAL A 238 -40.55 4.23 -38.96
C VAL A 238 -39.11 3.92 -38.56
N ALA A 239 -38.88 2.73 -38.07
CA ALA A 239 -37.59 2.15 -37.79
C ALA A 239 -36.77 1.94 -39.09
N ARG A 240 -35.56 2.52 -39.17
CA ARG A 240 -34.57 2.20 -40.19
C ARG A 240 -33.54 1.18 -39.65
N LYS A 241 -33.64 -0.03 -40.15
CA LYS A 241 -32.57 -1.05 -40.13
C LYS A 241 -31.34 -0.51 -40.86
N ARG A 242 -30.19 -0.61 -40.27
CA ARG A 242 -28.91 -0.60 -40.99
C ARG A 242 -28.26 -1.96 -40.90
N SER A 243 -28.07 -2.52 -42.08
CA SER A 243 -27.37 -3.75 -42.38
C SER A 243 -25.85 -3.61 -42.31
N ARG A 244 -25.24 -4.75 -42.07
CA ARG A 244 -23.80 -5.03 -42.10
C ARG A 244 -23.10 -4.57 -43.39
N SER A 245 -21.88 -4.12 -43.26
CA SER A 245 -20.69 -4.55 -44.02
C SER A 245 -19.47 -4.45 -43.11
#